data_38670e6c376d190ceebd94448f957710
#
_entry.id   38670e6c376d190ceebd94448f957710
#
_cell.length_a   1.000
_cell.length_b   1.000
_cell.length_c   1.000
_cell.angle_alpha   90.00
_cell.angle_beta   90.00
_cell.angle_gamma   90.00
#
_symmetry.space_group_name_H-M   'P 1'
#
loop_
_entity.id
_entity.type
_entity.pdbx_description
1 polymer ?
#
loop_
_entity_poly.entity_id
_entity_poly.type
_entity_poly.pdbx_seq_one_letter_code
_entity_poly.pdbx_strand_id
1 'polypeptide(L)'
;MSLKKKTKTMKTKVLRKFVVAAFAVATLCPLAQAQTMGGDDVKVVQYNQEKLVQTRMSVADNGWIYVMTHSGYDTGNSNVKIFRSKDQGATYQKLRDWDPSDDYQFQDFDIVVTGKNESDIKIWSVELMNKPGGYKSRVAVFSRDANAQNAKLVYKEDFSNVQLYDVDIASNYRSPSSLNNGGNPFALAFAYTGFNNTHKISFVDYVFSLNGGQNFNKNLLFSQDGEKKIDKVDLSLGSTSESMGHNAWPLMGVVFEMNKQGGKSDIGFLSNFVDNDPEFQWSGPIKVSESDMSFGPKIQMLLDEDNNTINGESCHNFMITYSDYDSEYSDWDIRYVYPKKSFKYEKGKTPTMDDLVEAFLTASYQSETNSGLGYDKNANHYLITYAKKEENGTNTLKYRWANYDKIHNKDLWSDTFTYTSSANALYTPQVDINPTKGLVCWSWVEYLPGKRIVWSDTQWTHANGVEDIVMQEGSMKLYPNPAQEYAVISLPTAANCKAVVYDMQGRVVAEASFSGNEYRLNVQHLAKGTYMLKVVSDTERFVEKLIVE
;
A
#
# COMPACT_ATOMS: atom_id res chain seq x y z
N MET A 1 -15.89 48.81 38.77
CA MET A 1 -16.19 48.07 37.56
C MET A 1 -14.91 48.09 36.71
N SER A 2 -14.08 47.10 36.81
CA SER A 2 -12.77 47.05 36.17
C SER A 2 -12.73 45.80 35.26
N LEU A 3 -12.70 46.03 33.95
CA LEU A 3 -12.52 44.97 32.95
C LEU A 3 -11.05 44.52 32.94
N LYS A 4 -10.80 43.32 33.41
CA LYS A 4 -9.54 42.62 33.18
C LYS A 4 -9.54 42.05 31.74
N LYS A 5 -8.83 42.72 30.83
CA LYS A 5 -8.44 42.15 29.54
C LYS A 5 -7.43 41.02 29.80
N LYS A 6 -7.83 39.81 29.51
CA LYS A 6 -6.89 38.67 29.35
C LYS A 6 -6.22 38.82 27.98
N THR A 7 -4.97 39.22 27.98
CA THR A 7 -4.11 39.14 26.80
C THR A 7 -3.75 37.68 26.57
N LYS A 8 -4.36 37.06 25.58
CA LYS A 8 -3.99 35.77 25.06
C LYS A 8 -2.76 35.97 24.18
N THR A 9 -1.63 35.44 24.60
CA THR A 9 -0.38 35.52 23.85
C THR A 9 -0.55 34.75 22.53
N MET A 10 -0.67 35.48 21.45
CA MET A 10 -0.58 34.96 20.09
C MET A 10 0.78 34.26 19.93
N LYS A 11 0.81 32.98 19.74
CA LYS A 11 1.98 32.29 19.21
C LYS A 11 2.10 32.68 17.73
N THR A 12 2.88 33.70 17.48
CA THR A 12 3.24 34.15 16.15
C THR A 12 4.01 33.02 15.46
N LYS A 13 3.42 32.43 14.42
CA LYS A 13 4.17 31.65 13.43
C LYS A 13 5.11 32.65 12.73
N VAL A 14 6.37 32.62 13.13
CA VAL A 14 7.41 33.48 12.55
C VAL A 14 7.69 32.99 11.14
N LEU A 15 7.25 33.77 10.17
CA LEU A 15 7.69 33.64 8.78
C LEU A 15 9.17 34.04 8.74
N ARG A 16 10.08 33.08 8.86
CA ARG A 16 11.50 33.33 8.67
C ARG A 16 11.83 33.28 7.18
N LYS A 17 11.85 34.46 6.56
CA LYS A 17 12.65 34.64 5.36
C LYS A 17 14.12 34.61 5.79
N PHE A 18 14.79 33.52 5.56
CA PHE A 18 16.25 33.47 5.66
C PHE A 18 16.84 33.67 4.26
N VAL A 19 17.47 34.81 4.10
CA VAL A 19 18.54 34.98 3.14
C VAL A 19 19.76 34.31 3.80
N VAL A 20 20.17 33.19 3.33
CA VAL A 20 21.43 32.56 3.75
C VAL A 20 22.40 32.69 2.61
N ALA A 21 23.44 33.51 2.84
CA ALA A 21 24.64 33.48 2.03
C ALA A 21 25.37 32.15 2.29
N ALA A 22 25.64 31.42 1.22
CA ALA A 22 26.28 30.13 1.23
C ALA A 22 27.75 30.20 1.66
N PHE A 23 28.16 29.28 2.54
CA PHE A 23 29.47 28.66 2.48
C PHE A 23 29.28 27.16 2.50
N ALA A 24 29.44 26.54 1.34
CA ALA A 24 29.37 25.13 1.16
C ALA A 24 30.68 24.47 1.56
N VAL A 25 30.63 23.56 2.53
CA VAL A 25 31.57 22.43 2.56
C VAL A 25 30.74 21.23 2.12
N ALA A 26 30.89 20.90 0.85
CA ALA A 26 30.27 19.75 0.24
C ALA A 26 30.99 18.47 0.70
N THR A 27 30.43 17.77 1.65
CA THR A 27 30.57 16.32 1.67
C THR A 27 29.52 15.80 0.69
N LEU A 28 29.99 15.44 -0.49
CA LEU A 28 29.22 14.81 -1.54
C LEU A 28 28.72 13.43 -1.07
N CYS A 29 27.58 13.38 -0.41
CA CYS A 29 26.64 12.31 -0.67
C CYS A 29 26.04 12.63 -2.04
N PRO A 30 26.05 11.75 -3.03
CA PRO A 30 25.26 11.97 -4.23
C PRO A 30 23.80 12.05 -3.81
N LEU A 31 23.26 13.26 -3.78
CA LEU A 31 21.84 13.47 -3.89
C LEU A 31 21.44 12.76 -5.19
N ALA A 32 20.85 11.56 -5.07
CA ALA A 32 20.09 11.01 -6.15
C ALA A 32 19.12 12.11 -6.56
N GLN A 33 19.30 12.68 -7.74
CA GLN A 33 18.29 13.54 -8.33
C GLN A 33 17.03 12.71 -8.36
N ALA A 34 16.05 13.09 -7.53
CA ALA A 34 14.70 12.58 -7.69
C ALA A 34 14.36 12.80 -9.16
N GLN A 35 14.28 11.72 -9.93
CA GLN A 35 13.62 11.77 -11.20
C GLN A 35 12.31 12.49 -10.95
N THR A 36 12.02 13.49 -11.76
CA THR A 36 10.73 14.18 -11.75
C THR A 36 9.65 13.13 -11.76
N MET A 37 9.00 12.95 -10.61
CA MET A 37 7.92 12.03 -10.42
C MET A 37 6.74 12.55 -11.19
N GLY A 38 6.29 11.80 -12.07
CA GLY A 38 5.27 11.97 -13.06
C GLY A 38 5.66 11.01 -14.15
N GLY A 39 5.59 9.70 -13.85
CA GLY A 39 5.47 8.68 -14.88
C GLY A 39 4.22 9.02 -15.67
N ASP A 40 4.15 8.63 -16.92
CA ASP A 40 2.95 8.80 -17.71
C ASP A 40 1.84 7.97 -17.05
N ASP A 41 0.83 8.63 -16.48
CA ASP A 41 -0.36 7.98 -15.93
C ASP A 41 -0.90 6.94 -16.92
N VAL A 42 -0.98 5.69 -16.52
CA VAL A 42 -1.40 4.59 -17.39
C VAL A 42 -2.87 4.30 -17.17
N LYS A 43 -3.64 4.38 -18.24
CA LYS A 43 -5.05 4.05 -18.20
C LYS A 43 -5.26 2.55 -18.08
N VAL A 44 -5.84 2.12 -16.96
CA VAL A 44 -6.24 0.72 -16.75
C VAL A 44 -7.53 0.40 -17.49
N VAL A 45 -8.57 1.23 -17.30
CA VAL A 45 -9.86 1.07 -17.97
C VAL A 45 -10.65 2.37 -17.99
N GLN A 46 -11.51 2.52 -18.98
CA GLN A 46 -12.50 3.60 -19.08
C GLN A 46 -13.91 3.02 -19.08
N TYR A 47 -14.79 3.65 -18.31
CA TYR A 47 -16.23 3.41 -18.30
C TYR A 47 -16.93 4.62 -18.91
N ASN A 48 -17.73 4.40 -19.94
CA ASN A 48 -18.53 5.44 -20.62
C ASN A 48 -19.89 5.59 -19.93
N GLN A 49 -19.87 5.95 -18.67
CA GLN A 49 -21.05 6.11 -17.81
C GLN A 49 -20.74 7.00 -16.61
N GLU A 50 -21.76 7.54 -15.97
CA GLU A 50 -21.61 8.41 -14.79
C GLU A 50 -21.70 7.67 -13.45
N LYS A 51 -21.80 6.36 -13.47
CA LYS A 51 -21.95 5.54 -12.28
C LYS A 51 -20.70 5.54 -11.42
N LEU A 52 -20.88 5.22 -10.15
CA LEU A 52 -19.77 5.00 -9.24
C LEU A 52 -18.86 3.89 -9.78
N VAL A 53 -17.57 4.14 -9.76
CA VAL A 53 -16.53 3.14 -10.02
C VAL A 53 -15.66 3.04 -8.79
N GLN A 54 -15.45 1.82 -8.32
CA GLN A 54 -14.52 1.49 -7.25
C GLN A 54 -13.31 0.79 -7.85
N THR A 55 -12.15 0.99 -7.25
CA THR A 55 -10.91 0.29 -7.62
C THR A 55 -10.19 -0.21 -6.37
N ARG A 56 -9.58 -1.38 -6.48
CA ARG A 56 -8.66 -1.95 -5.49
C ARG A 56 -7.46 -2.51 -6.21
N MET A 57 -6.32 -2.48 -5.56
CA MET A 57 -5.07 -2.88 -6.18
C MET A 57 -4.23 -3.70 -5.20
N SER A 58 -3.51 -4.68 -5.74
CA SER A 58 -2.48 -5.39 -5.00
C SER A 58 -1.32 -5.79 -5.90
N VAL A 59 -0.12 -5.74 -5.34
CA VAL A 59 1.13 -6.06 -6.04
C VAL A 59 1.68 -7.39 -5.55
N ALA A 60 1.91 -8.32 -6.48
CA ALA A 60 2.53 -9.61 -6.16
C ALA A 60 4.05 -9.45 -5.91
N ASP A 61 4.67 -10.40 -5.22
CA ASP A 61 6.11 -10.40 -4.93
C ASP A 61 7.00 -10.33 -6.17
N ASN A 62 6.55 -10.90 -7.30
CA ASN A 62 7.28 -10.80 -8.57
C ASN A 62 7.13 -9.44 -9.27
N GLY A 63 6.40 -8.49 -8.70
CA GLY A 63 6.16 -7.17 -9.25
C GLY A 63 4.99 -7.08 -10.22
N TRP A 64 4.19 -8.13 -10.38
CA TRP A 64 2.96 -8.03 -11.15
C TRP A 64 1.89 -7.28 -10.37
N ILE A 65 1.21 -6.36 -11.05
CA ILE A 65 0.19 -5.51 -10.46
C ILE A 65 -1.18 -6.02 -10.89
N TYR A 66 -2.07 -6.19 -9.92
CA TYR A 66 -3.45 -6.57 -10.16
C TYR A 66 -4.37 -5.43 -9.73
N VAL A 67 -5.28 -5.05 -10.62
CA VAL A 67 -6.30 -4.03 -10.35
C VAL A 67 -7.67 -4.66 -10.54
N MET A 68 -8.49 -4.64 -9.51
CA MET A 68 -9.88 -5.04 -9.56
C MET A 68 -10.76 -3.80 -9.55
N THR A 69 -11.77 -3.76 -10.40
CA THR A 69 -12.68 -2.64 -10.52
C THR A 69 -14.12 -3.11 -10.52
N HIS A 70 -15.00 -2.30 -9.96
CA HIS A 70 -16.44 -2.50 -10.01
C HIS A 70 -17.12 -1.23 -10.53
N SER A 71 -18.12 -1.42 -11.40
CA SER A 71 -18.93 -0.33 -11.93
C SER A 71 -20.41 -0.73 -12.00
N GLY A 72 -21.34 0.18 -11.73
CA GLY A 72 -22.74 -0.07 -11.95
C GLY A 72 -23.62 -0.23 -10.72
N TYR A 73 -23.23 0.34 -9.61
CA TYR A 73 -23.91 0.25 -8.33
C TYR A 73 -25.45 0.52 -8.35
N ASP A 74 -25.94 1.40 -9.24
CA ASP A 74 -27.33 1.90 -9.18
C ASP A 74 -28.34 1.17 -10.08
N THR A 75 -27.98 0.16 -10.88
CA THR A 75 -28.89 -0.37 -11.91
C THR A 75 -29.09 -1.88 -11.93
N GLY A 76 -28.65 -2.59 -10.92
CA GLY A 76 -28.79 -4.05 -10.87
C GLY A 76 -27.81 -4.83 -11.78
N ASN A 77 -27.07 -4.15 -12.65
CA ASN A 77 -26.01 -4.73 -13.44
C ASN A 77 -24.67 -4.25 -12.92
N SER A 78 -24.05 -5.05 -12.09
CA SER A 78 -22.71 -4.79 -11.56
C SER A 78 -21.68 -5.45 -12.48
N ASN A 79 -20.72 -4.68 -12.96
CA ASN A 79 -19.65 -5.20 -13.81
C ASN A 79 -18.33 -5.15 -13.04
N VAL A 80 -17.81 -6.32 -12.71
CA VAL A 80 -16.53 -6.50 -12.02
C VAL A 80 -15.48 -6.92 -13.02
N LYS A 81 -14.29 -6.31 -12.96
CA LYS A 81 -13.18 -6.64 -13.86
C LYS A 81 -11.89 -6.79 -13.08
N ILE A 82 -11.04 -7.71 -13.53
CA ILE A 82 -9.66 -7.84 -13.07
C ILE A 82 -8.72 -7.57 -14.24
N PHE A 83 -7.75 -6.71 -13.98
CA PHE A 83 -6.65 -6.36 -14.87
C PHE A 83 -5.33 -6.76 -14.26
N ARG A 84 -4.33 -7.02 -15.09
CA ARG A 84 -2.96 -7.31 -14.66
C ARG A 84 -1.96 -6.56 -15.52
N SER A 85 -0.94 -6.01 -14.88
CA SER A 85 0.31 -5.59 -15.51
C SER A 85 1.41 -6.58 -15.17
N LYS A 86 2.21 -6.98 -16.16
CA LYS A 86 3.44 -7.78 -16.00
C LYS A 86 4.71 -6.94 -16.21
N ASP A 87 4.56 -5.71 -16.64
CA ASP A 87 5.59 -4.78 -17.07
C ASP A 87 5.69 -3.53 -16.18
N GLN A 88 5.47 -3.74 -14.87
CA GLN A 88 5.62 -2.69 -13.86
C GLN A 88 4.67 -1.50 -14.06
N GLY A 89 3.46 -1.74 -14.52
CA GLY A 89 2.44 -0.72 -14.73
C GLY A 89 2.40 -0.10 -16.12
N ALA A 90 3.36 -0.42 -17.00
CA ALA A 90 3.41 0.17 -18.33
C ALA A 90 2.20 -0.19 -19.21
N THR A 91 1.66 -1.39 -19.06
CA THR A 91 0.43 -1.82 -19.73
C THR A 91 -0.44 -2.69 -18.84
N TYR A 92 -1.76 -2.70 -19.11
CA TYR A 92 -2.72 -3.50 -18.38
C TYR A 92 -3.53 -4.40 -19.32
N GLN A 93 -3.54 -5.69 -19.03
CA GLN A 93 -4.35 -6.70 -19.70
C GLN A 93 -5.59 -7.01 -18.88
N LYS A 94 -6.79 -6.90 -19.48
CA LYS A 94 -8.00 -7.43 -18.87
C LYS A 94 -7.92 -8.96 -18.82
N LEU A 95 -8.01 -9.53 -17.62
CA LEU A 95 -7.99 -10.98 -17.43
C LEU A 95 -9.39 -11.57 -17.42
N ARG A 96 -10.32 -10.90 -16.76
CA ARG A 96 -11.68 -11.39 -16.57
C ARG A 96 -12.65 -10.25 -16.31
N ASP A 97 -13.91 -10.48 -16.68
CA ASP A 97 -15.07 -9.71 -16.27
C ASP A 97 -16.22 -10.64 -15.90
N TRP A 98 -17.06 -10.23 -14.98
CA TRP A 98 -18.27 -10.94 -14.58
C TRP A 98 -19.26 -9.99 -13.92
N ASP A 99 -20.53 -10.40 -13.94
CA ASP A 99 -21.56 -9.80 -13.13
C ASP A 99 -21.84 -10.70 -11.91
N PRO A 100 -22.08 -10.14 -10.73
CA PRO A 100 -22.54 -10.94 -9.60
C PRO A 100 -23.87 -11.59 -9.94
N SER A 101 -24.11 -12.76 -9.38
CA SER A 101 -25.33 -13.53 -9.65
C SER A 101 -26.60 -12.78 -9.27
N ASP A 102 -27.50 -12.80 -10.15
CA ASP A 102 -28.91 -12.44 -10.34
C ASP A 102 -29.69 -11.66 -9.27
N ASP A 103 -29.37 -11.77 -7.99
CA ASP A 103 -30.17 -11.19 -6.91
C ASP A 103 -29.39 -10.28 -5.96
N TYR A 104 -28.08 -10.17 -6.11
CA TYR A 104 -27.22 -9.40 -5.24
C TYR A 104 -26.54 -8.26 -5.97
N GLN A 105 -26.43 -7.12 -5.31
CA GLN A 105 -25.63 -5.98 -5.75
C GLN A 105 -24.32 -5.94 -4.97
N PHE A 106 -23.22 -5.71 -5.68
CA PHE A 106 -21.94 -5.45 -5.03
C PHE A 106 -22.05 -4.20 -4.15
N GLN A 107 -21.62 -4.33 -2.90
CA GLN A 107 -21.54 -3.22 -1.97
C GLN A 107 -20.12 -2.69 -1.91
N ASP A 108 -19.17 -3.57 -1.64
CA ASP A 108 -17.75 -3.27 -1.58
C ASP A 108 -16.94 -4.55 -1.81
N PHE A 109 -15.66 -4.41 -2.02
CA PHE A 109 -14.73 -5.51 -2.21
C PHE A 109 -13.31 -5.06 -1.93
N ASP A 110 -12.45 -6.04 -1.66
CA ASP A 110 -11.02 -5.80 -1.63
C ASP A 110 -10.24 -7.02 -2.14
N ILE A 111 -8.94 -6.82 -2.47
CA ILE A 111 -8.07 -7.86 -3.00
C ILE A 111 -6.69 -7.84 -2.33
N VAL A 112 -6.14 -9.04 -2.17
CA VAL A 112 -4.73 -9.24 -1.86
C VAL A 112 -4.16 -10.33 -2.74
N VAL A 113 -2.91 -10.17 -3.17
CA VAL A 113 -2.23 -11.14 -4.03
C VAL A 113 -1.07 -11.77 -3.27
N THR A 114 -1.01 -13.09 -3.30
CA THR A 114 0.07 -13.89 -2.71
C THR A 114 0.78 -14.69 -3.79
N GLY A 115 2.03 -15.05 -3.57
CA GLY A 115 2.83 -15.87 -4.49
C GLY A 115 3.95 -15.11 -5.18
N LYS A 116 5.05 -15.83 -5.46
CA LYS A 116 6.29 -15.29 -6.06
C LYS A 116 6.41 -15.57 -7.55
N ASN A 117 5.84 -16.69 -7.99
CA ASN A 117 5.91 -17.14 -9.36
C ASN A 117 4.51 -17.24 -9.96
N GLU A 118 4.40 -17.21 -11.28
CA GLU A 118 3.11 -17.32 -11.98
C GLU A 118 2.29 -18.57 -11.56
N SER A 119 2.97 -19.67 -11.27
CA SER A 119 2.33 -20.95 -10.88
C SER A 119 1.76 -20.94 -9.46
N ASP A 120 2.30 -20.12 -8.56
CA ASP A 120 1.89 -20.07 -7.15
C ASP A 120 1.09 -18.81 -6.81
N ILE A 121 1.02 -17.84 -7.72
CA ILE A 121 0.21 -16.63 -7.53
C ILE A 121 -1.26 -16.99 -7.33
N LYS A 122 -1.82 -16.44 -6.26
CA LYS A 122 -3.25 -16.45 -5.95
C LYS A 122 -3.75 -15.04 -5.74
N ILE A 123 -4.85 -14.73 -6.41
CA ILE A 123 -5.61 -13.49 -6.22
C ILE A 123 -6.74 -13.84 -5.26
N TRP A 124 -6.72 -13.28 -4.07
CA TRP A 124 -7.77 -13.39 -3.08
C TRP A 124 -8.64 -12.16 -3.16
N SER A 125 -9.94 -12.34 -3.35
CA SER A 125 -10.90 -11.25 -3.26
C SER A 125 -11.93 -11.56 -2.21
N VAL A 126 -12.25 -10.56 -1.40
CA VAL A 126 -13.42 -10.55 -0.54
C VAL A 126 -14.46 -9.65 -1.18
N GLU A 127 -15.69 -10.11 -1.22
CA GLU A 127 -16.79 -9.46 -1.94
C GLU A 127 -18.00 -9.35 -1.02
N LEU A 128 -18.44 -8.11 -0.74
CA LEU A 128 -19.68 -7.84 -0.02
C LEU A 128 -20.82 -7.59 -1.01
N MET A 129 -21.93 -8.22 -0.74
CA MET A 129 -23.12 -8.14 -1.59
C MET A 129 -24.35 -7.93 -0.74
N ASN A 130 -25.20 -6.98 -1.12
CA ASN A 130 -26.50 -6.74 -0.51
C ASN A 130 -27.63 -7.04 -1.51
N LYS A 131 -28.70 -7.65 -1.06
CA LYS A 131 -29.89 -7.89 -1.88
C LYS A 131 -30.79 -6.65 -1.86
N PRO A 132 -31.20 -6.12 -3.03
CA PRO A 132 -32.13 -4.99 -3.10
C PRO A 132 -33.45 -5.29 -2.40
N GLY A 133 -33.96 -4.33 -1.64
CA GLY A 133 -35.31 -4.39 -1.03
C GLY A 133 -35.51 -5.40 0.10
N GLY A 134 -34.47 -6.11 0.51
CA GLY A 134 -34.52 -7.02 1.65
C GLY A 134 -33.19 -7.07 2.37
N TYR A 135 -33.18 -6.93 3.64
CA TYR A 135 -31.99 -6.98 4.50
C TYR A 135 -31.27 -8.35 4.46
N LYS A 136 -31.00 -8.82 3.24
CA LYS A 136 -30.18 -10.01 3.00
C LYS A 136 -28.87 -9.57 2.42
N SER A 137 -27.80 -10.09 2.97
CA SER A 137 -26.46 -9.77 2.51
C SER A 137 -25.58 -11.01 2.54
N ARG A 138 -24.44 -10.90 1.87
CA ARG A 138 -23.48 -11.97 1.73
C ARG A 138 -22.08 -11.40 1.79
N VAL A 139 -21.20 -12.10 2.50
CA VAL A 139 -19.75 -12.00 2.33
C VAL A 139 -19.25 -13.28 1.66
N ALA A 140 -18.41 -13.14 0.65
CA ALA A 140 -17.81 -14.27 -0.04
C ALA A 140 -16.32 -14.00 -0.31
N VAL A 141 -15.49 -15.01 -0.15
CA VAL A 141 -14.07 -14.95 -0.49
C VAL A 141 -13.78 -15.94 -1.61
N PHE A 142 -13.13 -15.42 -2.64
CA PHE A 142 -12.69 -16.22 -3.78
C PHE A 142 -11.17 -16.23 -3.85
N SER A 143 -10.64 -17.39 -4.20
CA SER A 143 -9.26 -17.58 -4.62
C SER A 143 -9.22 -17.81 -6.13
N ARG A 144 -8.39 -17.07 -6.84
CA ARG A 144 -8.19 -17.18 -8.29
C ARG A 144 -6.72 -17.39 -8.61
N ASP A 145 -6.43 -18.07 -9.72
CA ASP A 145 -5.05 -18.18 -10.24
C ASP A 145 -4.52 -16.86 -10.80
N ALA A 146 -3.25 -16.84 -11.19
CA ALA A 146 -2.59 -15.66 -11.75
C ALA A 146 -3.28 -15.06 -12.98
N ASN A 147 -4.08 -15.84 -13.71
CA ASN A 147 -4.84 -15.40 -14.87
C ASN A 147 -6.32 -15.11 -14.55
N ALA A 148 -6.71 -15.16 -13.30
CA ALA A 148 -8.06 -14.94 -12.78
C ALA A 148 -9.14 -15.87 -13.37
N GLN A 149 -8.75 -17.01 -13.95
CA GLN A 149 -9.67 -17.91 -14.64
C GLN A 149 -10.36 -18.92 -13.71
N ASN A 150 -9.61 -19.51 -12.78
CA ASN A 150 -10.09 -20.58 -11.90
C ASN A 150 -10.53 -19.98 -10.56
N ALA A 151 -11.75 -19.43 -10.51
CA ALA A 151 -12.32 -18.92 -9.28
C ALA A 151 -12.82 -20.07 -8.40
N LYS A 152 -12.29 -20.19 -7.19
CA LYS A 152 -12.75 -21.10 -6.16
C LYS A 152 -13.34 -20.31 -5.01
N LEU A 153 -14.59 -20.54 -4.68
CA LEU A 153 -15.22 -20.05 -3.46
C LEU A 153 -14.59 -20.77 -2.26
N VAL A 154 -13.96 -20.04 -1.35
CA VAL A 154 -13.25 -20.62 -0.19
C VAL A 154 -13.92 -20.26 1.13
N TYR A 155 -14.70 -19.18 1.17
CA TYR A 155 -15.51 -18.79 2.30
C TYR A 155 -16.81 -18.13 1.82
N LYS A 156 -17.90 -18.38 2.55
CA LYS A 156 -19.19 -17.74 2.30
C LYS A 156 -20.02 -17.68 3.58
N GLU A 157 -20.62 -16.53 3.80
CA GLU A 157 -21.63 -16.35 4.84
C GLU A 157 -22.80 -15.55 4.30
N ASP A 158 -24.03 -16.06 4.51
CA ASP A 158 -25.27 -15.38 4.13
C ASP A 158 -25.97 -14.88 5.39
N PHE A 159 -26.44 -13.64 5.34
CA PHE A 159 -27.10 -12.98 6.46
C PHE A 159 -28.56 -12.68 6.15
N SER A 160 -29.38 -12.70 7.20
CA SER A 160 -30.77 -12.20 7.19
C SER A 160 -30.90 -11.00 8.11
N ASN A 161 -31.55 -9.95 7.64
CA ASN A 161 -31.75 -8.69 8.36
C ASN A 161 -30.43 -7.93 8.70
N VAL A 162 -29.40 -8.17 7.92
CA VAL A 162 -28.11 -7.49 8.02
C VAL A 162 -27.83 -6.72 6.73
N GLN A 163 -27.32 -5.51 6.87
CA GLN A 163 -26.72 -4.72 5.79
C GLN A 163 -25.22 -4.62 6.01
N LEU A 164 -24.44 -4.96 5.00
CA LEU A 164 -22.99 -4.84 5.00
C LEU A 164 -22.57 -3.52 4.35
N TYR A 165 -21.45 -2.94 4.80
CA TYR A 165 -21.01 -1.62 4.35
C TYR A 165 -19.65 -1.62 3.69
N ASP A 166 -18.62 -2.13 4.37
CA ASP A 166 -17.22 -1.99 3.96
C ASP A 166 -16.43 -3.25 4.30
N VAL A 167 -15.35 -3.52 3.57
CA VAL A 167 -14.50 -4.69 3.78
C VAL A 167 -13.07 -4.41 3.37
N ASP A 168 -12.15 -5.05 4.07
CA ASP A 168 -10.73 -5.04 3.74
C ASP A 168 -10.11 -6.42 3.97
N ILE A 169 -9.11 -6.80 3.18
CA ILE A 169 -8.40 -8.08 3.26
C ILE A 169 -6.89 -7.89 3.27
N ALA A 170 -6.21 -8.58 4.17
CA ALA A 170 -4.76 -8.59 4.25
C ALA A 170 -4.17 -9.99 4.33
N SER A 171 -2.90 -10.09 3.98
CA SER A 171 -2.08 -11.30 4.13
C SER A 171 -0.72 -10.95 4.69
N ASN A 172 -0.17 -11.82 5.53
CA ASN A 172 1.22 -11.76 5.95
C ASN A 172 2.18 -12.50 5.01
N TYR A 173 1.71 -12.92 3.84
CA TYR A 173 2.54 -13.63 2.84
C TYR A 173 3.82 -12.86 2.49
N ARG A 174 3.78 -11.54 2.58
CA ARG A 174 4.90 -10.64 2.33
C ARG A 174 5.88 -10.54 3.49
N SER A 175 5.61 -11.25 4.58
CA SER A 175 6.56 -11.36 5.70
C SER A 175 7.74 -12.23 5.34
N PRO A 176 8.91 -12.02 6.00
CA PRO A 176 10.07 -12.87 5.81
C PRO A 176 9.77 -14.35 6.02
N SER A 177 10.65 -15.15 5.46
CA SER A 177 10.54 -16.60 5.34
C SER A 177 10.48 -17.38 6.65
N SER A 178 10.69 -16.78 7.80
CA SER A 178 10.64 -17.44 9.11
C SER A 178 9.26 -18.02 9.40
N LEU A 179 8.18 -17.38 8.99
CA LEU A 179 6.83 -17.94 9.10
C LEU A 179 6.58 -19.15 8.19
N ASN A 180 7.40 -19.33 7.17
CA ASN A 180 7.34 -20.48 6.26
C ASN A 180 8.24 -21.63 6.70
N ASN A 181 9.06 -21.49 7.72
CA ASN A 181 10.04 -22.49 8.16
C ASN A 181 9.43 -23.72 8.87
N GLY A 182 8.15 -23.82 9.01
CA GLY A 182 7.50 -25.00 9.56
C GLY A 182 6.53 -25.67 8.59
N GLY A 183 6.50 -25.25 7.32
CA GLY A 183 5.46 -25.69 6.38
C GLY A 183 4.11 -25.08 6.70
N ASN A 184 4.04 -24.08 7.58
CA ASN A 184 2.82 -23.34 7.84
C ASN A 184 2.58 -22.36 6.69
N PRO A 185 1.43 -22.45 6.05
CA PRO A 185 1.02 -21.51 5.04
C PRO A 185 0.82 -20.13 5.67
N PHE A 186 0.92 -19.08 4.85
CA PHE A 186 0.67 -17.69 5.26
C PHE A 186 -0.72 -17.51 5.91
N ALA A 187 -0.86 -16.49 6.71
CA ALA A 187 -2.15 -16.06 7.24
C ALA A 187 -2.87 -15.13 6.26
N LEU A 188 -4.18 -15.27 6.22
CA LEU A 188 -5.13 -14.41 5.55
C LEU A 188 -6.15 -13.93 6.58
N ALA A 189 -6.48 -12.66 6.58
CA ALA A 189 -7.59 -12.14 7.37
C ALA A 189 -8.36 -11.09 6.56
N PHE A 190 -9.65 -11.01 6.80
CA PHE A 190 -10.48 -9.92 6.33
C PHE A 190 -11.42 -9.46 7.43
N ALA A 191 -11.70 -8.18 7.47
CA ALA A 191 -12.66 -7.59 8.37
C ALA A 191 -13.77 -6.91 7.56
N TYR A 192 -14.98 -6.92 8.09
CA TYR A 192 -16.11 -6.26 7.45
C TYR A 192 -17.04 -5.63 8.47
N THR A 193 -17.70 -4.56 8.04
CA THR A 193 -18.64 -3.82 8.86
C THR A 193 -20.07 -4.09 8.41
N GLY A 194 -20.99 -4.02 9.36
CA GLY A 194 -22.40 -4.20 9.06
C GLY A 194 -23.33 -3.70 10.17
N PHE A 195 -24.61 -3.73 9.85
CA PHE A 195 -25.70 -3.39 10.78
C PHE A 195 -26.75 -4.49 10.81
N ASN A 196 -26.99 -5.02 12.00
CA ASN A 196 -28.05 -5.98 12.24
C ASN A 196 -29.36 -5.24 12.55
N ASN A 197 -30.29 -5.25 11.62
CA ASN A 197 -31.57 -4.54 11.75
C ASN A 197 -32.50 -5.15 12.81
N THR A 198 -32.34 -6.43 13.14
CA THR A 198 -33.15 -7.10 14.17
C THR A 198 -32.73 -6.64 15.56
N HIS A 199 -31.43 -6.64 15.83
CA HIS A 199 -30.90 -6.32 17.16
C HIS A 199 -30.49 -4.85 17.30
N LYS A 200 -30.56 -4.07 16.22
CA LYS A 200 -30.11 -2.67 16.18
C LYS A 200 -28.64 -2.49 16.63
N ILE A 201 -27.78 -3.37 16.13
CA ILE A 201 -26.35 -3.42 16.48
C ILE A 201 -25.53 -3.19 15.22
N SER A 202 -24.61 -2.23 15.27
CA SER A 202 -23.49 -2.12 14.33
C SER A 202 -22.33 -2.97 14.81
N PHE A 203 -21.64 -3.61 13.89
CA PHE A 203 -20.55 -4.53 14.23
C PHE A 203 -19.39 -4.45 13.24
N VAL A 204 -18.23 -4.89 13.73
CA VAL A 204 -17.06 -5.29 12.95
C VAL A 204 -16.79 -6.75 13.27
N ASP A 205 -16.90 -7.61 12.28
CA ASP A 205 -16.47 -9.00 12.34
C ASP A 205 -15.14 -9.16 11.61
N TYR A 206 -14.34 -10.12 12.03
CA TYR A 206 -13.20 -10.56 11.27
C TYR A 206 -13.21 -12.06 11.05
N VAL A 207 -12.64 -12.46 9.94
CA VAL A 207 -12.50 -13.85 9.54
C VAL A 207 -11.05 -14.07 9.14
N PHE A 208 -10.48 -15.16 9.59
CA PHE A 208 -9.06 -15.44 9.35
C PHE A 208 -8.79 -16.89 9.03
N SER A 209 -7.68 -17.10 8.34
CA SER A 209 -7.12 -18.41 8.03
C SER A 209 -5.63 -18.39 8.39
N LEU A 210 -5.19 -19.36 9.17
CA LEU A 210 -3.77 -19.56 9.52
C LEU A 210 -3.10 -20.63 8.64
N ASN A 211 -3.80 -21.13 7.62
CA ASN A 211 -3.35 -22.24 6.77
C ASN A 211 -3.48 -21.95 5.26
N GLY A 212 -3.22 -20.70 4.88
CA GLY A 212 -3.19 -20.29 3.47
C GLY A 212 -4.55 -20.34 2.78
N GLY A 213 -5.63 -19.97 3.50
CA GLY A 213 -6.97 -19.93 2.96
C GLY A 213 -7.65 -21.29 2.80
N GLN A 214 -7.16 -22.34 3.47
CA GLN A 214 -7.80 -23.66 3.42
C GLN A 214 -9.00 -23.74 4.35
N ASN A 215 -8.88 -23.20 5.57
CA ASN A 215 -9.95 -23.13 6.55
C ASN A 215 -10.03 -21.71 7.12
N PHE A 216 -11.23 -21.27 7.42
CA PHE A 216 -11.49 -19.96 7.99
C PHE A 216 -12.22 -20.07 9.33
N ASN A 217 -11.82 -19.24 10.28
CA ASN A 217 -12.50 -19.03 11.56
C ASN A 217 -13.03 -17.60 11.61
N LYS A 218 -14.16 -17.42 12.26
CA LYS A 218 -14.81 -16.12 12.42
C LYS A 218 -14.93 -15.74 13.88
N ASN A 219 -14.64 -14.47 14.19
CA ASN A 219 -14.85 -13.88 15.50
C ASN A 219 -15.45 -12.49 15.38
N LEU A 220 -16.23 -12.09 16.39
CA LEU A 220 -16.66 -10.71 16.57
C LEU A 220 -15.48 -9.89 17.08
N LEU A 221 -15.17 -8.81 16.40
CA LEU A 221 -14.13 -7.88 16.84
C LEU A 221 -14.69 -6.83 17.80
N PHE A 222 -15.77 -6.19 17.39
CA PHE A 222 -16.43 -5.13 18.14
C PHE A 222 -17.88 -4.96 17.72
N SER A 223 -18.76 -4.59 18.66
CA SER A 223 -20.13 -4.19 18.37
C SER A 223 -20.59 -3.05 19.27
N GLN A 224 -21.49 -2.24 18.77
CA GLN A 224 -22.13 -1.16 19.53
C GLN A 224 -23.63 -1.09 19.25
N ASP A 225 -24.38 -0.74 20.29
CA ASP A 225 -25.83 -0.61 20.21
C ASP A 225 -26.26 0.69 19.52
N GLY A 226 -27.44 0.66 18.92
CA GLY A 226 -28.13 1.82 18.42
C GLY A 226 -27.88 2.11 16.93
N GLU A 227 -28.38 3.26 16.49
CA GLU A 227 -28.30 3.70 15.10
C GLU A 227 -26.92 4.24 14.66
N LYS A 228 -25.93 4.15 15.56
CA LYS A 228 -24.57 4.54 15.26
C LYS A 228 -23.94 3.50 14.35
N LYS A 229 -23.55 3.92 13.16
CA LYS A 229 -22.94 3.02 12.18
C LYS A 229 -21.44 2.91 12.43
N ILE A 230 -20.94 1.69 12.29
CA ILE A 230 -19.53 1.45 11.98
C ILE A 230 -19.47 1.29 10.47
N ASP A 231 -18.74 2.16 9.78
CA ASP A 231 -18.85 2.27 8.33
C ASP A 231 -17.59 1.76 7.62
N LYS A 232 -16.47 2.42 7.78
CA LYS A 232 -15.23 2.04 7.12
C LYS A 232 -14.38 1.13 8.01
N VAL A 233 -13.70 0.18 7.39
CA VAL A 233 -12.72 -0.70 8.04
C VAL A 233 -11.48 -0.83 7.18
N ASP A 234 -10.34 -0.94 7.82
CA ASP A 234 -9.06 -1.27 7.21
C ASP A 234 -8.27 -2.16 8.15
N LEU A 235 -7.59 -3.16 7.63
CA LEU A 235 -6.82 -4.09 8.44
C LEU A 235 -5.45 -4.35 7.83
N SER A 236 -4.48 -4.64 8.68
CA SER A 236 -3.15 -5.05 8.26
C SER A 236 -2.65 -6.21 9.11
N LEU A 237 -1.94 -7.13 8.48
CA LEU A 237 -1.25 -8.22 9.14
C LEU A 237 0.25 -7.96 9.15
N GLY A 238 0.83 -8.05 10.34
CA GLY A 238 2.27 -8.07 10.56
C GLY A 238 2.75 -9.45 10.97
N SER A 239 4.05 -9.57 11.21
CA SER A 239 4.69 -10.79 11.68
C SER A 239 5.51 -10.53 12.93
N THR A 240 5.68 -11.58 13.73
CA THR A 240 6.56 -11.58 14.91
C THR A 240 7.68 -12.56 14.72
N SER A 241 8.81 -12.35 15.41
CA SER A 241 9.92 -13.31 15.36
C SER A 241 9.61 -14.60 16.10
N GLU A 242 10.19 -15.71 15.65
CA GLU A 242 10.03 -17.03 16.26
C GLU A 242 10.55 -17.14 17.69
N SER A 243 11.33 -16.17 18.19
CA SER A 243 11.96 -16.21 19.51
C SER A 243 10.97 -16.21 20.69
N MET A 244 9.69 -16.05 20.41
CA MET A 244 8.65 -15.91 21.44
C MET A 244 8.04 -17.22 21.94
N GLY A 245 8.48 -18.37 21.47
CA GLY A 245 7.93 -19.68 21.87
C GLY A 245 6.46 -19.90 21.50
N HIS A 246 5.83 -18.96 20.84
CA HIS A 246 4.53 -19.06 20.20
C HIS A 246 4.80 -19.16 18.70
N ASN A 247 4.44 -20.28 18.08
CA ASN A 247 4.51 -20.45 16.65
C ASN A 247 4.08 -19.15 15.98
N ALA A 248 5.02 -18.37 15.46
CA ALA A 248 4.93 -17.07 14.85
C ALA A 248 3.50 -16.63 14.45
N TRP A 249 2.71 -16.19 15.42
CA TRP A 249 1.33 -15.80 15.18
C TRP A 249 1.30 -14.43 14.51
N PRO A 250 0.49 -14.24 13.47
CA PRO A 250 0.39 -12.95 12.84
C PRO A 250 -0.21 -11.92 13.79
N LEU A 251 0.41 -10.75 13.86
CA LEU A 251 -0.20 -9.57 14.46
C LEU A 251 -1.24 -9.00 13.51
N MET A 252 -2.38 -8.61 14.03
CA MET A 252 -3.42 -7.91 13.29
C MET A 252 -3.68 -6.55 13.92
N GLY A 253 -3.69 -5.52 13.10
CA GLY A 253 -4.22 -4.21 13.43
C GLY A 253 -5.48 -3.95 12.62
N VAL A 254 -6.51 -3.40 13.26
CA VAL A 254 -7.78 -3.05 12.62
C VAL A 254 -8.18 -1.65 13.04
N VAL A 255 -8.51 -0.82 12.07
CA VAL A 255 -9.08 0.52 12.27
C VAL A 255 -10.45 0.61 11.61
N PHE A 256 -11.34 1.37 12.21
CA PHE A 256 -12.68 1.54 11.67
C PHE A 256 -13.29 2.88 12.06
N GLU A 257 -14.22 3.34 11.25
CA GLU A 257 -14.93 4.60 11.45
C GLU A 257 -16.18 4.36 12.31
N MET A 258 -16.22 5.02 13.46
CA MET A 258 -17.35 4.96 14.40
C MET A 258 -18.20 6.21 14.26
N ASN A 259 -19.26 6.15 13.46
CA ASN A 259 -20.17 7.27 13.26
C ASN A 259 -20.98 7.59 14.52
N LYS A 260 -21.14 8.87 14.79
CA LYS A 260 -21.92 9.43 15.89
C LYS A 260 -23.13 10.21 15.37
N GLN A 261 -24.03 10.59 16.26
CA GLN A 261 -25.12 11.51 15.91
C GLN A 261 -24.58 12.88 15.49
N GLY A 262 -25.24 13.53 14.52
CA GLY A 262 -24.89 14.86 14.05
C GLY A 262 -23.75 14.90 13.02
N GLY A 263 -23.48 13.80 12.32
CA GLY A 263 -22.46 13.74 11.27
C GLY A 263 -21.01 13.69 11.81
N LYS A 264 -20.87 13.39 13.07
CA LYS A 264 -19.57 13.20 13.73
C LYS A 264 -19.09 11.76 13.59
N SER A 265 -17.80 11.57 13.59
CA SER A 265 -17.15 10.25 13.56
C SER A 265 -15.84 10.24 14.32
N ASP A 266 -15.53 9.12 14.95
CA ASP A 266 -14.22 8.84 15.56
C ASP A 266 -13.56 7.69 14.81
N ILE A 267 -12.26 7.58 14.95
CA ILE A 267 -11.51 6.41 14.50
C ILE A 267 -11.24 5.48 15.68
N GLY A 268 -11.77 4.27 15.59
CA GLY A 268 -11.51 3.17 16.52
C GLY A 268 -10.32 2.33 16.05
N PHE A 269 -9.52 1.86 16.98
CA PHE A 269 -8.36 1.02 16.73
C PHE A 269 -8.32 -0.18 17.69
N LEU A 270 -7.98 -1.34 17.14
CA LEU A 270 -7.71 -2.58 17.84
C LEU A 270 -6.47 -3.24 17.26
N SER A 271 -5.64 -3.82 18.10
CA SER A 271 -4.49 -4.60 17.65
C SER A 271 -4.24 -5.77 18.58
N ASN A 272 -4.06 -6.96 18.00
CA ASN A 272 -3.73 -8.17 18.74
C ASN A 272 -3.19 -9.27 17.81
N PHE A 273 -2.78 -10.41 18.40
CA PHE A 273 -2.52 -11.61 17.60
C PHE A 273 -3.79 -12.22 17.04
N VAL A 274 -3.68 -12.79 15.86
CA VAL A 274 -4.72 -13.67 15.31
C VAL A 274 -4.58 -15.04 15.95
N ASP A 275 -5.54 -15.42 16.79
CA ASP A 275 -5.51 -16.66 17.56
C ASP A 275 -6.77 -17.51 17.32
N ASN A 276 -6.60 -18.82 17.35
CA ASN A 276 -7.69 -19.80 17.31
C ASN A 276 -8.29 -20.11 18.69
N ASP A 277 -7.83 -19.48 19.75
CA ASP A 277 -8.36 -19.72 21.09
C ASP A 277 -9.81 -19.17 21.19
N PRO A 278 -10.82 -20.04 21.39
CA PRO A 278 -12.21 -19.60 21.47
C PRO A 278 -12.51 -18.73 22.71
N GLU A 279 -11.65 -18.76 23.71
CA GLU A 279 -11.77 -17.91 24.92
C GLU A 279 -11.10 -16.55 24.72
N PHE A 280 -10.44 -16.34 23.59
CA PHE A 280 -9.75 -15.10 23.29
C PHE A 280 -10.77 -13.99 22.97
N GLN A 281 -10.81 -12.98 23.80
CA GLN A 281 -11.64 -11.81 23.58
C GLN A 281 -10.75 -10.58 23.37
N TRP A 282 -11.11 -9.78 22.37
CA TRP A 282 -10.49 -8.50 22.14
C TRP A 282 -10.90 -7.51 23.24
N SER A 283 -9.97 -6.69 23.71
CA SER A 283 -10.32 -5.51 24.50
C SER A 283 -11.13 -4.53 23.62
N GLY A 284 -11.93 -3.67 24.22
CA GLY A 284 -12.66 -2.65 23.47
C GLY A 284 -11.71 -1.74 22.68
N PRO A 285 -12.21 -1.13 21.59
CA PRO A 285 -11.39 -0.26 20.76
C PRO A 285 -11.00 1.01 21.51
N ILE A 286 -9.81 1.51 21.21
CA ILE A 286 -9.41 2.85 21.61
C ILE A 286 -9.78 3.85 20.52
N LYS A 287 -10.20 5.04 20.92
CA LYS A 287 -10.37 6.17 20.01
C LYS A 287 -9.00 6.77 19.74
N VAL A 288 -8.55 6.76 18.49
CA VAL A 288 -7.25 7.33 18.10
C VAL A 288 -7.35 8.72 17.47
N SER A 289 -8.53 9.16 17.09
CA SER A 289 -8.75 10.51 16.53
C SER A 289 -8.95 11.54 17.62
N GLU A 290 -8.37 12.73 17.44
CA GLU A 290 -8.49 13.84 18.38
C GLU A 290 -9.82 14.60 18.20
N SER A 291 -10.19 14.89 16.94
CA SER A 291 -11.45 15.55 16.64
C SER A 291 -12.65 14.59 16.68
N ASP A 292 -13.85 15.15 16.61
CA ASP A 292 -15.09 14.39 16.47
C ASP A 292 -15.54 14.26 15.00
N MET A 293 -14.70 14.64 14.04
CA MET A 293 -14.98 14.55 12.62
C MET A 293 -13.76 13.98 11.90
N SER A 294 -13.61 12.66 11.97
CA SER A 294 -12.48 11.94 11.37
C SER A 294 -13.01 10.81 10.49
N PHE A 295 -12.44 10.60 9.30
CA PHE A 295 -12.89 9.57 8.38
C PHE A 295 -11.77 8.94 7.57
N GLY A 296 -12.09 7.80 6.93
CA GLY A 296 -11.24 7.10 5.98
C GLY A 296 -9.93 6.59 6.60
N PRO A 297 -9.98 5.86 7.73
CA PRO A 297 -8.78 5.35 8.35
C PRO A 297 -8.08 4.31 7.49
N LYS A 298 -6.74 4.28 7.58
CA LYS A 298 -5.86 3.25 7.01
C LYS A 298 -4.86 2.81 8.05
N ILE A 299 -4.51 1.52 8.03
CA ILE A 299 -3.50 0.96 8.94
C ILE A 299 -2.48 0.13 8.16
N GLN A 300 -1.22 0.22 8.57
CA GLN A 300 -0.14 -0.62 8.09
C GLN A 300 0.68 -1.13 9.27
N MET A 301 0.62 -2.43 9.52
CA MET A 301 1.54 -3.10 10.44
C MET A 301 2.92 -3.22 9.79
N LEU A 302 3.99 -3.16 10.58
CA LEU A 302 5.30 -3.51 10.07
C LEU A 302 5.36 -4.97 9.67
N LEU A 303 5.93 -5.20 8.51
CA LEU A 303 6.14 -6.55 7.95
C LEU A 303 7.47 -7.16 8.41
N ASP A 304 8.33 -6.37 9.04
CA ASP A 304 9.66 -6.80 9.47
C ASP A 304 9.60 -7.36 10.89
N GLU A 305 10.00 -8.61 11.05
CA GLU A 305 10.05 -9.30 12.33
C GLU A 305 11.01 -8.65 13.31
N ASP A 306 12.14 -8.18 12.84
CA ASP A 306 13.17 -7.54 13.68
C ASP A 306 12.64 -6.25 14.31
N ASN A 307 11.83 -5.49 13.56
CA ASN A 307 11.21 -4.27 14.04
C ASN A 307 9.99 -4.52 14.94
N ASN A 308 9.40 -5.71 14.88
CA ASN A 308 8.32 -6.15 15.78
C ASN A 308 8.84 -6.92 17.01
N THR A 309 10.15 -6.96 17.21
CA THR A 309 10.78 -7.67 18.33
C THR A 309 11.80 -6.78 19.02
N ILE A 310 11.61 -6.52 20.31
CA ILE A 310 12.58 -5.81 21.14
C ILE A 310 13.01 -6.73 22.29
N ASN A 311 14.32 -6.97 22.43
CA ASN A 311 14.89 -7.86 23.43
C ASN A 311 14.28 -9.26 23.44
N GLY A 312 13.89 -9.79 22.27
CA GLY A 312 13.25 -11.08 22.13
C GLY A 312 11.74 -11.09 22.47
N GLU A 313 11.13 -9.94 22.67
CA GLU A 313 9.71 -9.80 22.97
C GLU A 313 8.98 -9.14 21.80
N SER A 314 7.80 -9.66 21.43
CA SER A 314 6.98 -9.06 20.35
C SER A 314 6.48 -7.69 20.73
N CYS A 315 6.51 -6.80 19.75
CA CYS A 315 6.10 -5.43 19.88
C CYS A 315 5.05 -5.08 18.82
N HIS A 316 4.16 -4.16 19.15
CA HIS A 316 3.24 -3.59 18.18
C HIS A 316 3.92 -2.42 17.49
N ASN A 317 4.21 -2.55 16.21
CA ASN A 317 4.70 -1.46 15.38
C ASN A 317 3.78 -1.30 14.18
N PHE A 318 3.20 -0.12 14.06
CA PHE A 318 2.22 0.20 13.02
C PHE A 318 2.17 1.70 12.77
N MET A 319 1.51 2.06 11.70
CA MET A 319 1.06 3.42 11.44
C MET A 319 -0.41 3.40 11.07
N ILE A 320 -1.17 4.37 11.56
CA ILE A 320 -2.55 4.65 11.17
C ILE A 320 -2.57 6.02 10.53
N THR A 321 -3.36 6.20 9.49
CA THR A 321 -3.64 7.51 8.89
C THR A 321 -5.14 7.71 8.74
N TYR A 322 -5.58 8.96 8.77
CA TYR A 322 -6.98 9.33 8.54
C TYR A 322 -7.09 10.81 8.19
N SER A 323 -8.22 11.21 7.66
CA SER A 323 -8.58 12.61 7.44
C SER A 323 -9.28 13.15 8.68
N ASP A 324 -8.83 14.29 9.19
CA ASP A 324 -9.34 14.93 10.40
C ASP A 324 -9.76 16.37 10.12
N TYR A 325 -10.95 16.76 10.59
CA TYR A 325 -11.47 18.10 10.36
C TYR A 325 -10.94 19.09 11.39
N ASP A 326 -10.26 20.12 10.93
CA ASP A 326 -9.85 21.23 11.75
C ASP A 326 -10.94 22.31 11.76
N SER A 327 -11.61 22.45 12.90
CA SER A 327 -12.68 23.43 13.06
C SER A 327 -12.19 24.88 13.14
N GLU A 328 -10.91 25.11 13.44
CA GLU A 328 -10.32 26.45 13.51
C GLU A 328 -10.12 27.03 12.09
N TYR A 329 -9.70 26.16 11.16
CA TYR A 329 -9.44 26.57 9.76
C TYR A 329 -10.55 26.15 8.80
N SER A 330 -11.51 25.34 9.26
CA SER A 330 -12.63 24.80 8.47
C SER A 330 -12.16 23.99 7.25
N ASP A 331 -11.14 23.21 7.42
CA ASP A 331 -10.55 22.34 6.40
C ASP A 331 -10.26 20.93 6.94
N TRP A 332 -9.73 20.08 6.07
CA TRP A 332 -9.36 18.69 6.39
C TRP A 332 -7.86 18.52 6.28
N ASP A 333 -7.27 17.93 7.29
CA ASP A 333 -5.85 17.56 7.33
C ASP A 333 -5.65 16.04 7.35
N ILE A 334 -4.52 15.59 6.88
CA ILE A 334 -4.09 14.20 7.09
C ILE A 334 -3.32 14.10 8.40
N ARG A 335 -3.82 13.25 9.26
CA ARG A 335 -3.14 12.86 10.50
C ARG A 335 -2.54 11.47 10.39
N TYR A 336 -1.54 11.20 11.21
CA TYR A 336 -1.00 9.87 11.41
C TYR A 336 -0.75 9.57 12.88
N VAL A 337 -0.91 8.29 13.23
CA VAL A 337 -0.75 7.78 14.60
C VAL A 337 0.25 6.64 14.57
N TYR A 338 1.14 6.61 15.54
CA TYR A 338 2.15 5.57 15.70
C TYR A 338 2.49 5.33 17.17
N PRO A 339 3.08 4.18 17.56
CA PRO A 339 3.52 3.93 18.92
C PRO A 339 4.64 4.88 19.38
N LYS A 340 4.54 5.45 20.58
CA LYS A 340 5.60 6.28 21.20
C LYS A 340 6.91 5.52 21.35
N LYS A 341 6.78 4.26 21.70
CA LYS A 341 7.83 3.26 21.82
C LYS A 341 7.21 1.96 21.34
N SER A 342 8.02 1.10 20.76
CA SER A 342 7.58 -0.27 20.58
C SER A 342 7.17 -0.80 21.96
N PHE A 343 5.90 -1.09 22.15
CA PHE A 343 5.45 -1.58 23.43
C PHE A 343 5.24 -3.08 23.36
N LYS A 344 5.53 -3.72 24.49
CA LYS A 344 5.44 -5.17 24.61
C LYS A 344 4.02 -5.65 24.36
N TYR A 345 3.93 -6.68 23.54
CA TYR A 345 2.66 -7.37 23.36
C TYR A 345 2.24 -8.09 24.64
N GLU A 346 0.99 -7.95 25.02
CA GLU A 346 0.32 -8.77 26.03
C GLU A 346 -0.99 -9.29 25.43
N LYS A 347 -1.19 -10.63 25.50
CA LYS A 347 -2.39 -11.29 24.97
C LYS A 347 -3.66 -10.61 25.50
N GLY A 348 -4.56 -10.22 24.59
CA GLY A 348 -5.82 -9.57 24.96
C GLY A 348 -5.72 -8.08 25.27
N LYS A 349 -4.55 -7.45 25.19
CA LYS A 349 -4.39 -6.01 25.40
C LYS A 349 -4.11 -5.28 24.10
N THR A 350 -4.99 -4.35 23.78
CA THR A 350 -4.74 -3.31 22.78
C THR A 350 -3.89 -2.20 23.43
N PRO A 351 -3.00 -1.49 22.68
CA PRO A 351 -2.36 -0.27 23.16
C PRO A 351 -3.38 0.70 23.75
N THR A 352 -2.93 1.55 24.66
CA THR A 352 -3.73 2.68 25.17
C THR A 352 -3.32 3.95 24.43
N MET A 353 -4.13 5.02 24.51
CA MET A 353 -3.75 6.32 23.94
C MET A 353 -2.46 6.89 24.51
N ASP A 354 -2.13 6.53 25.76
CA ASP A 354 -0.87 6.93 26.39
C ASP A 354 0.36 6.31 25.72
N ASP A 355 0.19 5.22 25.00
CA ASP A 355 1.25 4.52 24.26
C ASP A 355 1.43 5.07 22.84
N LEU A 356 0.52 5.92 22.37
CA LEU A 356 0.47 6.40 21.00
C LEU A 356 0.84 7.89 20.89
N VAL A 357 1.28 8.27 19.70
CA VAL A 357 1.47 9.67 19.28
C VAL A 357 0.60 9.92 18.07
N GLU A 358 -0.18 10.98 18.11
CA GLU A 358 -0.88 11.55 16.97
C GLU A 358 -0.12 12.78 16.47
N ALA A 359 0.02 12.91 15.16
CA ALA A 359 0.70 14.02 14.53
C ALA A 359 0.04 14.44 13.22
N PHE A 360 0.22 15.69 12.83
CA PHE A 360 -0.18 16.19 11.51
C PHE A 360 0.87 15.81 10.45
N LEU A 361 0.44 15.17 9.38
CA LEU A 361 1.24 15.04 8.16
C LEU A 361 1.13 16.32 7.33
N THR A 362 -0.08 16.85 7.23
CA THR A 362 -0.39 18.08 6.53
C THR A 362 -0.92 19.12 7.53
N ALA A 363 -0.85 20.37 7.20
CA ALA A 363 -1.41 21.49 7.94
C ALA A 363 -1.44 22.70 6.99
N SER A 364 -2.24 22.60 5.94
CA SER A 364 -2.43 23.67 4.95
C SER A 364 -3.82 24.29 5.09
N TYR A 365 -4.09 25.37 4.40
CA TYR A 365 -5.42 25.98 4.37
C TYR A 365 -6.33 25.37 3.29
N GLN A 366 -5.91 24.29 2.64
CA GLN A 366 -6.68 23.54 1.67
C GLN A 366 -6.93 22.15 2.20
N SER A 367 -8.12 21.62 1.95
CA SER A 367 -8.49 20.29 2.41
C SER A 367 -7.66 19.20 1.75
N GLU A 368 -7.05 18.38 2.59
CA GLU A 368 -6.40 17.13 2.26
C GLU A 368 -7.24 15.96 2.79
N THR A 369 -7.53 15.01 1.93
CA THR A 369 -8.44 13.90 2.26
C THR A 369 -8.03 12.57 1.64
N ASN A 370 -8.70 11.50 2.04
CA ASN A 370 -8.57 10.16 1.45
C ASN A 370 -7.12 9.66 1.45
N SER A 371 -6.57 9.45 2.64
CA SER A 371 -5.22 8.90 2.75
C SER A 371 -5.16 7.44 2.30
N GLY A 372 -4.05 7.09 1.67
CA GLY A 372 -3.59 5.71 1.47
C GLY A 372 -2.28 5.52 2.20
N LEU A 373 -1.98 4.31 2.62
CA LEU A 373 -0.82 4.00 3.44
C LEU A 373 -0.12 2.75 2.92
N GLY A 374 1.19 2.82 2.75
CA GLY A 374 2.03 1.69 2.38
C GLY A 374 3.34 1.68 3.16
N TYR A 375 3.97 0.51 3.24
CA TYR A 375 5.26 0.33 3.86
C TYR A 375 6.22 -0.42 2.94
N ASP A 376 7.35 0.20 2.64
CA ASP A 376 8.46 -0.42 1.93
C ASP A 376 9.43 -1.03 2.95
N LYS A 377 9.40 -2.36 3.02
CA LYS A 377 10.28 -3.12 3.90
C LYS A 377 11.76 -2.93 3.56
N ASN A 378 12.11 -2.87 2.28
CA ASN A 378 13.53 -2.78 1.86
C ASN A 378 14.15 -1.44 2.21
N ALA A 379 13.36 -0.36 2.11
CA ALA A 379 13.78 0.98 2.47
C ALA A 379 13.51 1.33 3.92
N ASN A 380 12.74 0.51 4.62
CA ASN A 380 12.21 0.81 5.96
C ASN A 380 11.44 2.14 5.97
N HIS A 381 10.60 2.35 4.95
CA HIS A 381 9.85 3.60 4.74
C HIS A 381 8.34 3.39 4.83
N TYR A 382 7.68 4.25 5.58
CA TYR A 382 6.25 4.50 5.39
C TYR A 382 6.04 5.51 4.26
N LEU A 383 5.03 5.28 3.45
CA LEU A 383 4.56 6.18 2.42
C LEU A 383 3.08 6.47 2.65
N ILE A 384 2.73 7.73 2.74
CA ILE A 384 1.35 8.20 2.86
C ILE A 384 1.00 8.97 1.59
N THR A 385 -0.05 8.54 0.90
CA THR A 385 -0.66 9.27 -0.21
C THR A 385 -1.95 9.94 0.22
N TYR A 386 -2.35 11.03 -0.46
CA TYR A 386 -3.59 11.74 -0.16
C TYR A 386 -4.04 12.61 -1.32
N ALA A 387 -5.34 12.92 -1.33
CA ALA A 387 -5.93 13.85 -2.27
C ALA A 387 -5.94 15.28 -1.71
N LYS A 388 -5.65 16.26 -2.56
CA LYS A 388 -5.69 17.68 -2.24
C LYS A 388 -6.39 18.48 -3.33
N LYS A 389 -7.23 19.42 -2.93
CA LYS A 389 -7.78 20.44 -3.83
C LYS A 389 -6.97 21.72 -3.70
N GLU A 390 -6.26 22.10 -4.75
CA GLU A 390 -5.41 23.30 -4.78
C GLU A 390 -6.25 24.59 -4.87
N GLU A 391 -5.65 25.72 -4.52
CA GLU A 391 -6.32 27.05 -4.56
C GLU A 391 -6.89 27.40 -5.95
N ASN A 392 -6.22 26.98 -7.01
CA ASN A 392 -6.65 27.18 -8.38
C ASN A 392 -7.79 26.23 -8.82
N GLY A 393 -8.30 25.39 -7.91
CA GLY A 393 -9.35 24.42 -8.16
C GLY A 393 -8.89 23.11 -8.76
N THR A 394 -7.60 22.92 -9.05
CA THR A 394 -7.04 21.67 -9.53
C THR A 394 -7.06 20.62 -8.41
N ASN A 395 -7.47 19.40 -8.71
CA ASN A 395 -7.33 18.27 -7.82
C ASN A 395 -5.98 17.59 -8.05
N THR A 396 -5.28 17.29 -6.98
CA THR A 396 -3.96 16.64 -7.03
C THR A 396 -3.94 15.43 -6.12
N LEU A 397 -3.21 14.40 -6.52
CA LEU A 397 -2.85 13.31 -5.63
C LEU A 397 -1.37 13.44 -5.29
N LYS A 398 -1.11 13.41 -3.99
CA LYS A 398 0.20 13.70 -3.42
C LYS A 398 0.66 12.56 -2.52
N TYR A 399 1.95 12.53 -2.23
CA TYR A 399 2.49 11.64 -1.21
C TYR A 399 3.68 12.26 -0.48
N ARG A 400 3.96 11.69 0.68
CA ARG A 400 5.18 11.89 1.47
C ARG A 400 5.63 10.54 2.01
N TRP A 401 6.91 10.44 2.30
CA TRP A 401 7.49 9.24 2.90
C TRP A 401 8.46 9.60 4.02
N ALA A 402 8.66 8.68 4.95
CA ALA A 402 9.67 8.79 6.00
C ALA A 402 10.19 7.41 6.40
N ASN A 403 11.46 7.33 6.80
CA ASN A 403 11.98 6.14 7.46
C ASN A 403 11.23 5.89 8.77
N TYR A 404 11.04 4.64 9.12
CA TYR A 404 10.36 4.24 10.34
C TYR A 404 10.94 4.89 11.60
N ASP A 405 12.27 4.98 11.70
CA ASP A 405 12.97 5.61 12.82
C ASP A 405 12.82 7.13 12.89
N LYS A 406 12.29 7.74 11.85
CA LYS A 406 12.14 9.20 11.69
C LYS A 406 10.70 9.70 11.73
N ILE A 407 9.70 8.81 11.76
CA ILE A 407 8.28 9.18 11.74
C ILE A 407 7.88 10.06 12.93
N HIS A 408 8.59 9.99 14.04
CA HIS A 408 8.34 10.77 15.25
C HIS A 408 8.61 12.28 15.10
N ASN A 409 9.22 12.69 14.00
CA ASN A 409 9.48 14.09 13.69
C ASN A 409 9.02 14.42 12.27
N LYS A 410 7.94 15.20 12.15
CA LYS A 410 7.37 15.61 10.86
C LYS A 410 8.35 16.35 9.94
N ASP A 411 9.38 16.99 10.50
CA ASP A 411 10.40 17.72 9.73
C ASP A 411 11.40 16.76 9.05
N LEU A 412 11.37 15.47 9.42
CA LEU A 412 12.17 14.41 8.80
C LEU A 412 11.40 13.62 7.74
N TRP A 413 10.11 13.92 7.54
CA TRP A 413 9.38 13.45 6.38
C TRP A 413 9.90 14.14 5.13
N SER A 414 9.84 13.44 4.00
CA SER A 414 10.20 14.00 2.70
C SER A 414 9.41 15.28 2.38
N ASP A 415 9.87 16.03 1.39
CA ASP A 415 9.03 17.01 0.73
C ASP A 415 7.73 16.36 0.20
N THR A 416 6.74 17.18 -0.08
CA THR A 416 5.49 16.71 -0.69
C THR A 416 5.68 16.59 -2.20
N PHE A 417 5.40 15.40 -2.73
CA PHE A 417 5.43 15.12 -4.15
C PHE A 417 4.02 15.00 -4.70
N THR A 418 3.82 15.41 -5.95
CA THR A 418 2.57 15.25 -6.69
C THR A 418 2.80 14.20 -7.77
N TYR A 419 2.00 13.12 -7.78
CA TYR A 419 2.12 12.09 -8.82
C TYR A 419 1.07 12.24 -9.92
N THR A 420 -0.06 12.89 -9.65
CA THR A 420 -1.02 13.27 -10.71
C THR A 420 -1.78 14.54 -10.37
N SER A 421 -2.33 15.20 -11.38
CA SER A 421 -3.17 16.38 -11.24
C SER A 421 -4.24 16.42 -12.32
N SER A 422 -5.45 16.87 -11.98
CA SER A 422 -6.55 17.03 -12.93
C SER A 422 -7.47 18.19 -12.54
N ALA A 423 -8.10 18.80 -13.55
CA ALA A 423 -9.24 19.69 -13.32
C ALA A 423 -10.50 18.93 -12.85
N ASN A 424 -10.52 17.63 -13.06
CA ASN A 424 -11.62 16.75 -12.67
C ASN A 424 -11.39 16.19 -11.27
N ALA A 425 -12.46 15.69 -10.65
CA ALA A 425 -12.35 15.08 -9.33
C ALA A 425 -11.59 13.74 -9.40
N LEU A 426 -10.67 13.54 -8.46
CA LEU A 426 -9.89 12.34 -8.26
C LEU A 426 -10.35 11.64 -6.98
N TYR A 427 -10.68 10.37 -7.08
CA TYR A 427 -11.27 9.59 -5.98
C TYR A 427 -10.52 8.30 -5.70
N THR A 428 -10.67 7.82 -4.47
CA THR A 428 -10.20 6.52 -4.01
C THR A 428 -8.73 6.22 -4.35
N PRO A 429 -7.77 7.12 -4.00
CA PRO A 429 -6.38 6.81 -4.20
C PRO A 429 -6.02 5.55 -3.39
N GLN A 430 -5.48 4.56 -4.08
CA GLN A 430 -4.93 3.35 -3.50
C GLN A 430 -3.43 3.38 -3.66
N VAL A 431 -2.73 2.82 -2.70
CA VAL A 431 -1.29 2.58 -2.80
C VAL A 431 -0.99 1.17 -2.30
N ASP A 432 -0.16 0.46 -3.02
CA ASP A 432 0.44 -0.78 -2.56
C ASP A 432 1.91 -0.81 -2.97
N ILE A 433 2.75 -1.41 -2.13
CA ILE A 433 4.19 -1.44 -2.32
C ILE A 433 4.63 -2.88 -2.39
N ASN A 434 5.35 -3.22 -3.46
CA ASN A 434 6.01 -4.51 -3.54
C ASN A 434 7.11 -4.61 -2.47
N PRO A 435 6.96 -5.47 -1.47
CA PRO A 435 7.88 -5.51 -0.33
C PRO A 435 9.25 -6.11 -0.66
N THR A 436 9.34 -6.81 -1.79
CA THR A 436 10.57 -7.47 -2.23
C THR A 436 11.41 -6.54 -3.11
N LYS A 437 10.77 -5.67 -3.88
CA LYS A 437 11.43 -4.85 -4.91
C LYS A 437 11.33 -3.35 -4.67
N GLY A 438 10.49 -2.90 -3.73
CA GLY A 438 10.26 -1.47 -3.50
C GLY A 438 9.55 -0.77 -4.66
N LEU A 439 8.75 -1.49 -5.46
CA LEU A 439 7.89 -0.88 -6.47
C LEU A 439 6.64 -0.35 -5.79
N VAL A 440 6.49 0.95 -5.76
CA VAL A 440 5.25 1.62 -5.34
C VAL A 440 4.30 1.68 -6.52
N CYS A 441 3.07 1.30 -6.28
CA CYS A 441 2.00 1.36 -7.26
C CYS A 441 0.85 2.18 -6.70
N TRP A 442 0.29 3.06 -7.50
CA TRP A 442 -0.91 3.82 -7.20
C TRP A 442 -2.01 3.48 -8.17
N SER A 443 -3.26 3.55 -7.72
CA SER A 443 -4.42 3.57 -8.60
C SER A 443 -5.48 4.53 -8.07
N TRP A 444 -6.24 5.14 -8.96
CA TRP A 444 -7.32 6.09 -8.64
C TRP A 444 -8.37 6.12 -9.73
N VAL A 445 -9.47 6.78 -9.44
CA VAL A 445 -10.55 7.01 -10.40
C VAL A 445 -10.68 8.50 -10.68
N GLU A 446 -10.60 8.88 -11.94
CA GLU A 446 -10.89 10.22 -12.40
C GLU A 446 -12.33 10.31 -12.91
N TYR A 447 -13.06 11.32 -12.42
CA TYR A 447 -14.47 11.53 -12.71
C TYR A 447 -14.65 12.66 -13.73
N LEU A 448 -14.83 12.31 -14.99
CA LEU A 448 -15.14 13.24 -16.08
C LEU A 448 -16.64 13.24 -16.38
N PRO A 449 -17.20 14.29 -16.98
CA PRO A 449 -18.56 14.28 -17.51
C PRO A 449 -18.79 13.08 -18.45
N GLY A 450 -19.76 12.23 -18.12
CA GLY A 450 -20.10 11.04 -18.89
C GLY A 450 -19.08 9.89 -18.84
N LYS A 451 -17.98 10.01 -18.09
CA LYS A 451 -16.91 9.00 -18.09
C LYS A 451 -16.32 8.83 -16.69
N ARG A 452 -15.80 7.62 -16.41
CA ARG A 452 -14.95 7.28 -15.28
C ARG A 452 -13.72 6.57 -15.82
N ILE A 453 -12.54 7.02 -15.44
CA ILE A 453 -11.29 6.40 -15.88
C ILE A 453 -10.54 5.93 -14.65
N VAL A 454 -10.18 4.65 -14.65
CA VAL A 454 -9.26 4.10 -13.67
C VAL A 454 -7.85 4.25 -14.22
N TRP A 455 -7.04 4.96 -13.47
CA TRP A 455 -5.63 5.20 -13.76
C TRP A 455 -4.74 4.41 -12.80
N SER A 456 -3.52 4.20 -13.20
CA SER A 456 -2.44 3.68 -12.36
C SER A 456 -1.14 4.41 -12.70
N ASP A 457 -0.31 4.57 -11.68
CA ASP A 457 1.08 5.03 -11.80
C ASP A 457 1.99 4.16 -10.95
N THR A 458 3.27 4.13 -11.27
CA THR A 458 4.26 3.32 -10.57
C THR A 458 5.59 4.03 -10.43
N GLN A 459 6.26 3.76 -9.31
CA GLN A 459 7.58 4.29 -9.06
C GLN A 459 8.41 3.35 -8.18
N TRP A 460 9.71 3.40 -8.35
CA TRP A 460 10.63 2.74 -7.44
C TRP A 460 10.94 3.63 -6.24
N THR A 461 10.83 3.12 -5.01
CA THR A 461 11.19 3.84 -3.78
C THR A 461 12.68 4.13 -3.69
N HIS A 462 13.48 3.33 -4.37
CA HIS A 462 14.91 3.57 -4.51
C HIS A 462 15.17 4.15 -5.89
N ALA A 463 15.71 5.37 -5.94
CA ALA A 463 16.26 5.99 -7.15
C ALA A 463 17.51 5.24 -7.67
N ASN A 464 17.70 4.04 -7.23
CA ASN A 464 18.77 3.18 -7.67
C ASN A 464 18.18 2.16 -8.64
N GLY A 465 18.29 2.48 -9.90
CA GLY A 465 18.35 1.45 -10.92
C GLY A 465 19.58 0.53 -10.77
N VAL A 466 20.07 0.38 -9.57
CA VAL A 466 20.96 -0.69 -9.14
C VAL A 466 20.07 -1.57 -8.26
N GLU A 467 19.30 -2.47 -8.87
CA GLU A 467 18.89 -3.68 -8.18
C GLU A 467 20.17 -4.18 -7.49
N ASP A 468 20.12 -4.45 -6.18
CA ASP A 468 21.10 -5.30 -5.56
C ASP A 468 21.11 -6.58 -6.39
N ILE A 469 22.09 -6.64 -7.27
CA ILE A 469 22.32 -7.86 -8.01
C ILE A 469 22.82 -8.81 -6.93
N VAL A 470 21.90 -9.64 -6.42
CA VAL A 470 22.30 -10.88 -5.77
C VAL A 470 23.18 -11.53 -6.82
N MET A 471 24.49 -11.44 -6.62
CA MET A 471 25.47 -12.14 -7.41
C MET A 471 25.19 -13.62 -7.22
N GLN A 472 24.29 -14.18 -8.03
CA GLN A 472 24.22 -15.63 -8.15
C GLN A 472 25.59 -16.09 -8.62
N GLU A 473 26.14 -17.07 -7.94
CA GLU A 473 27.30 -17.80 -8.45
C GLU A 473 26.95 -18.28 -9.86
N GLY A 474 27.59 -17.70 -10.87
CA GLY A 474 27.21 -17.85 -12.28
C GLY A 474 26.95 -16.52 -12.98
N SER A 475 27.38 -15.41 -12.37
CA SER A 475 27.24 -14.06 -12.90
C SER A 475 27.91 -13.86 -14.27
N MET A 476 27.38 -12.90 -15.04
CA MET A 476 28.02 -12.40 -16.25
C MET A 476 29.52 -12.09 -15.98
N LYS A 477 30.37 -12.50 -16.88
CA LYS A 477 31.80 -12.13 -16.85
C LYS A 477 32.08 -11.10 -17.93
N LEU A 478 32.92 -10.12 -17.58
CA LEU A 478 33.33 -9.05 -18.49
C LEU A 478 34.88 -9.03 -18.57
N TYR A 479 35.43 -9.37 -19.71
CA TYR A 479 36.89 -9.43 -19.89
C TYR A 479 37.34 -9.12 -21.32
N PRO A 480 38.57 -8.51 -21.50
CA PRO A 480 39.33 -7.87 -20.45
C PRO A 480 38.59 -6.67 -19.86
N ASN A 481 38.80 -6.43 -18.57
CA ASN A 481 38.30 -5.24 -17.89
C ASN A 481 39.41 -4.81 -16.90
N PRO A 482 40.19 -3.75 -17.17
CA PRO A 482 40.00 -2.72 -18.21
C PRO A 482 40.12 -3.22 -19.66
N ALA A 483 39.36 -2.56 -20.55
CA ALA A 483 39.28 -2.84 -21.98
C ALA A 483 39.89 -1.71 -22.80
N GLN A 484 40.58 -2.05 -23.92
CA GLN A 484 41.15 -1.06 -24.84
C GLN A 484 40.35 -0.99 -26.16
N GLU A 485 40.15 -2.13 -26.79
CA GLU A 485 39.47 -2.19 -28.10
C GLU A 485 38.07 -2.82 -27.94
N TYR A 486 37.97 -3.83 -27.10
CA TYR A 486 36.75 -4.58 -26.88
C TYR A 486 36.72 -5.18 -25.47
N ALA A 487 35.50 -5.47 -25.01
CA ALA A 487 35.23 -6.33 -23.86
C ALA A 487 34.35 -7.51 -24.28
N VAL A 488 34.63 -8.69 -23.80
CA VAL A 488 33.75 -9.86 -23.99
C VAL A 488 32.76 -9.93 -22.86
N ILE A 489 31.49 -9.94 -23.19
CA ILE A 489 30.39 -10.24 -22.31
C ILE A 489 30.19 -11.75 -22.37
N SER A 490 30.32 -12.46 -21.25
CA SER A 490 30.08 -13.91 -21.16
C SER A 490 28.97 -14.16 -20.14
N LEU A 491 27.88 -14.80 -20.59
CA LEU A 491 26.69 -15.09 -19.80
C LEU A 491 26.67 -16.55 -19.37
N PRO A 492 26.05 -16.88 -18.24
CA PRO A 492 25.93 -18.28 -17.78
C PRO A 492 25.09 -19.15 -18.71
N THR A 493 24.10 -18.54 -19.38
CA THR A 493 23.19 -19.22 -20.31
C THR A 493 23.08 -18.46 -21.62
N ALA A 494 22.83 -19.17 -22.72
CA ALA A 494 22.61 -18.55 -24.01
C ALA A 494 21.20 -17.91 -24.05
N ALA A 495 21.13 -16.64 -24.46
CA ALA A 495 19.89 -15.89 -24.53
C ALA A 495 19.93 -14.83 -25.66
N ASN A 496 18.75 -14.29 -26.00
CA ASN A 496 18.66 -13.05 -26.77
C ASN A 496 18.80 -11.88 -25.82
N CYS A 497 19.81 -11.05 -26.04
CA CYS A 497 20.17 -9.98 -25.11
C CYS A 497 20.29 -8.63 -25.80
N LYS A 498 20.00 -7.59 -25.03
CA LYS A 498 20.34 -6.21 -25.33
C LYS A 498 21.40 -5.74 -24.31
N ALA A 499 22.56 -5.30 -24.81
CA ALA A 499 23.61 -4.65 -24.02
C ALA A 499 23.54 -3.13 -24.21
N VAL A 500 23.58 -2.38 -23.13
CA VAL A 500 23.57 -0.91 -23.12
C VAL A 500 24.69 -0.41 -22.22
N VAL A 501 25.51 0.50 -22.73
CA VAL A 501 26.60 1.14 -21.99
C VAL A 501 26.19 2.56 -21.63
N TYR A 502 26.32 2.90 -20.36
CA TYR A 502 26.05 4.22 -19.83
C TYR A 502 27.33 4.89 -19.35
N ASP A 503 27.45 6.18 -19.57
CA ASP A 503 28.48 6.99 -18.90
C ASP A 503 28.10 7.26 -17.43
N MET A 504 28.99 7.91 -16.69
CA MET A 504 28.78 8.24 -15.26
C MET A 504 27.68 9.28 -15.04
N GLN A 505 27.14 9.90 -16.08
CA GLN A 505 25.97 10.79 -16.06
C GLN A 505 24.67 10.07 -16.44
N GLY A 506 24.72 8.73 -16.65
CA GLY A 506 23.55 7.94 -17.02
C GLY A 506 23.14 8.05 -18.50
N ARG A 507 23.94 8.69 -19.36
CA ARG A 507 23.66 8.80 -20.80
C ARG A 507 24.10 7.52 -21.51
N VAL A 508 23.28 7.02 -22.42
CA VAL A 508 23.61 5.90 -23.28
C VAL A 508 24.72 6.32 -24.25
N VAL A 509 25.83 5.59 -24.24
CA VAL A 509 27.01 5.84 -25.11
C VAL A 509 27.28 4.70 -26.10
N ALA A 510 26.71 3.51 -25.86
CA ALA A 510 26.73 2.41 -26.80
C ALA A 510 25.55 1.45 -26.56
N GLU A 511 25.05 0.82 -27.61
CA GLU A 511 24.04 -0.23 -27.57
C GLU A 511 24.38 -1.36 -28.53
N ALA A 512 24.04 -2.59 -28.16
CA ALA A 512 24.15 -3.76 -29.01
C ALA A 512 23.07 -4.79 -28.67
N SER A 513 22.60 -5.53 -29.67
CA SER A 513 21.75 -6.71 -29.47
C SER A 513 22.48 -7.93 -29.98
N PHE A 514 22.43 -9.04 -29.25
CA PHE A 514 23.10 -10.28 -29.60
C PHE A 514 22.32 -11.51 -29.13
N SER A 515 22.62 -12.64 -29.73
CA SER A 515 22.09 -13.94 -29.35
C SER A 515 23.25 -14.88 -29.01
N GLY A 516 23.13 -15.64 -27.95
CA GLY A 516 24.15 -16.56 -27.46
C GLY A 516 24.58 -16.24 -26.04
N ASN A 517 25.63 -16.89 -25.58
CA ASN A 517 26.20 -16.69 -24.24
C ASN A 517 27.49 -15.86 -24.24
N GLU A 518 27.98 -15.47 -25.40
CA GLU A 518 29.15 -14.57 -25.53
C GLU A 518 28.93 -13.51 -26.59
N TYR A 519 29.41 -12.29 -26.29
CA TYR A 519 29.37 -11.17 -27.21
C TYR A 519 30.59 -10.28 -27.04
N ARG A 520 31.20 -9.89 -28.17
CA ARG A 520 32.35 -8.97 -28.20
C ARG A 520 31.87 -7.54 -28.40
N LEU A 521 31.82 -6.79 -27.31
CA LEU A 521 31.43 -5.38 -27.30
C LEU A 521 32.61 -4.52 -27.73
N ASN A 522 32.48 -3.78 -28.82
CA ASN A 522 33.49 -2.82 -29.28
C ASN A 522 33.43 -1.55 -28.41
N VAL A 523 34.56 -1.16 -27.82
CA VAL A 523 34.67 0.03 -26.93
C VAL A 523 35.67 1.08 -27.46
N GLN A 524 36.24 0.90 -28.64
CA GLN A 524 37.25 1.82 -29.23
C GLN A 524 36.74 3.25 -29.40
N HIS A 525 35.43 3.42 -29.58
CA HIS A 525 34.80 4.72 -29.76
C HIS A 525 34.50 5.43 -28.46
N LEU A 526 34.67 4.76 -27.32
CA LEU A 526 34.43 5.33 -25.99
C LEU A 526 35.69 6.05 -25.50
N ALA A 527 35.51 7.16 -24.81
CA ALA A 527 36.61 7.84 -24.15
C ALA A 527 37.14 6.99 -22.99
N LYS A 528 38.41 7.17 -22.64
CA LYS A 528 38.98 6.52 -21.44
C LYS A 528 38.19 6.93 -20.20
N GLY A 529 37.79 5.94 -19.42
CA GLY A 529 36.96 6.21 -18.24
C GLY A 529 36.19 5.00 -17.70
N THR A 530 35.32 5.25 -16.74
CA THR A 530 34.44 4.26 -16.15
C THR A 530 33.05 4.38 -16.74
N TYR A 531 32.44 3.24 -17.05
CA TYR A 531 31.12 3.10 -17.62
C TYR A 531 30.34 2.03 -16.87
N MET A 532 29.01 2.04 -17.00
CA MET A 532 28.13 0.97 -16.54
C MET A 532 27.62 0.21 -17.76
N LEU A 533 27.88 -1.09 -17.81
CA LEU A 533 27.32 -1.99 -18.81
C LEU A 533 26.11 -2.70 -18.23
N LYS A 534 24.96 -2.56 -18.88
CA LYS A 534 23.73 -3.30 -18.57
C LYS A 534 23.44 -4.27 -19.70
N VAL A 535 23.20 -5.54 -19.36
CA VAL A 535 22.76 -6.58 -20.31
C VAL A 535 21.43 -7.12 -19.85
N VAL A 536 20.47 -7.17 -20.74
CA VAL A 536 19.09 -7.63 -20.46
C VAL A 536 18.73 -8.74 -21.43
N SER A 537 18.23 -9.86 -20.91
CA SER A 537 17.54 -10.92 -21.66
C SER A 537 16.06 -10.97 -21.27
N ASP A 538 15.31 -11.88 -21.88
CA ASP A 538 13.89 -12.09 -21.55
C ASP A 538 13.67 -12.54 -20.08
N THR A 539 14.70 -13.14 -19.47
CA THR A 539 14.60 -13.75 -18.12
C THR A 539 15.60 -13.20 -17.11
N GLU A 540 16.68 -12.55 -17.55
CA GLU A 540 17.79 -12.16 -16.69
C GLU A 540 18.30 -10.75 -17.02
N ARG A 541 18.87 -10.08 -16.02
CA ARG A 541 19.50 -8.77 -16.15
C ARG A 541 20.84 -8.80 -15.46
N PHE A 542 21.85 -8.24 -16.11
CA PHE A 542 23.21 -8.13 -15.59
C PHE A 542 23.67 -6.68 -15.67
N VAL A 543 24.42 -6.24 -14.68
CA VAL A 543 25.08 -4.93 -14.68
C VAL A 543 26.51 -5.12 -14.19
N GLU A 544 27.46 -4.58 -14.94
CA GLU A 544 28.87 -4.65 -14.60
C GLU A 544 29.57 -3.31 -14.86
N LYS A 545 30.59 -3.03 -14.07
CA LYS A 545 31.46 -1.88 -14.28
C LYS A 545 32.41 -2.17 -15.44
N LEU A 546 32.35 -1.36 -16.49
CA LEU A 546 33.28 -1.40 -17.62
C LEU A 546 34.30 -0.25 -17.48
N ILE A 547 35.58 -0.59 -17.52
CA ILE A 547 36.67 0.38 -17.51
C ILE A 547 37.29 0.37 -18.91
N VAL A 548 37.40 1.54 -19.54
CA VAL A 548 38.04 1.73 -20.84
C VAL A 548 39.37 2.49 -20.65
N GLU A 549 40.49 1.94 -21.19
CA GLU A 549 41.86 2.50 -21.10
C GLU A 549 42.45 2.90 -22.45
#